data_9bf2fd20c4cf522ecb03bbb21ea5a15d
#
_entry.id   9bf2fd20c4cf522ecb03bbb21ea5a15d
#
_cell.length_a   1.000
_cell.length_b   1.000
_cell.length_c   1.000
_cell.angle_alpha   90.00
_cell.angle_beta   90.00
_cell.angle_gamma   90.00
#
_symmetry.space_group_name_H-M   'P 1'
#
loop_
_entity.id
_entity.type
_entity.pdbx_description
1 polymer ?
#
loop_
_entity_poly.entity_id
_entity_poly.type
_entity_poly.pdbx_seq_one_letter_code
_entity_poly.pdbx_strand_id
1 'polypeptide(L)'
;MVQQKRSDMDWMLRDLATSVPGTRQVVVLSADGLRMAQHGADADTADRLAAACAGLQSLSAAIAAEFPHGDGRMRLVVIEIDGGFFYLMAAGAGAYLAVLADEGVDAGLMGQRMRDMVLRIGEHLTSPPRVGADAGAAPYAGVPGPGGGPLRLDGTVT
;
A
#
# COMPACT_ATOMS: atom_id res chain seq x y z
N MET A 1 9.50 -6.58 9.99
CA MET A 1 8.78 -6.71 8.71
C MET A 1 7.95 -5.49 8.34
N VAL A 2 7.21 -4.91 9.26
CA VAL A 2 6.47 -3.64 9.02
C VAL A 2 7.42 -2.47 8.71
N GLN A 3 8.58 -2.44 9.33
CA GLN A 3 9.60 -1.41 9.16
C GLN A 3 10.21 -1.41 7.74
N GLN A 4 10.45 -2.60 7.16
CA GLN A 4 10.99 -2.75 5.81
C GLN A 4 10.01 -2.21 4.75
N LYS A 5 8.72 -2.55 4.87
CA LYS A 5 7.68 -2.04 3.96
C LYS A 5 7.53 -0.52 4.02
N ARG A 6 7.68 0.10 5.20
CA ARG A 6 7.69 1.57 5.35
C ARG A 6 8.90 2.19 4.66
N SER A 7 10.09 1.65 4.88
CA SER A 7 11.33 2.15 4.26
C SER A 7 11.27 2.12 2.73
N ASP A 8 10.72 1.03 2.16
CA ASP A 8 10.56 0.89 0.71
C ASP A 8 9.54 1.91 0.15
N MET A 9 8.46 2.18 0.90
CA MET A 9 7.46 3.15 0.50
C MET A 9 8.00 4.58 0.60
N ASP A 10 8.72 4.92 1.67
CA ASP A 10 9.33 6.24 1.85
C ASP A 10 10.31 6.56 0.71
N TRP A 11 11.05 5.55 0.22
CA TRP A 11 11.91 5.71 -0.94
C TRP A 11 11.13 6.04 -2.21
N MET A 12 10.01 5.33 -2.45
CA MET A 12 9.15 5.59 -3.61
C MET A 12 8.57 7.01 -3.59
N LEU A 13 8.15 7.50 -2.42
CA LEU A 13 7.62 8.87 -2.28
C LEU A 13 8.69 9.93 -2.53
N ARG A 14 9.91 9.68 -2.09
CA ARG A 14 11.05 10.55 -2.37
C ARG A 14 11.36 10.61 -3.87
N ASP A 15 11.31 9.46 -4.56
CA ASP A 15 11.51 9.37 -6.00
C ASP A 15 10.48 10.22 -6.77
N LEU A 16 9.20 10.16 -6.38
CA LEU A 16 8.16 11.02 -6.95
C LEU A 16 8.49 12.50 -6.72
N ALA A 17 8.79 12.88 -5.48
CA ALA A 17 9.06 14.28 -5.11
C ALA A 17 10.25 14.86 -5.87
N THR A 18 11.31 14.07 -6.10
CA THR A 18 12.50 14.51 -6.84
C THR A 18 12.28 14.52 -8.34
N SER A 19 11.42 13.66 -8.88
CA SER A 19 11.16 13.56 -10.31
C SER A 19 10.20 14.63 -10.85
N VAL A 20 9.45 15.32 -9.96
CA VAL A 20 8.53 16.40 -10.32
C VAL A 20 8.87 17.65 -9.51
N PRO A 21 9.63 18.60 -10.09
CA PRO A 21 9.93 19.87 -9.42
C PRO A 21 8.65 20.61 -9.01
N GLY A 22 8.64 21.19 -7.82
CA GLY A 22 7.47 21.84 -7.24
C GLY A 22 6.62 20.93 -6.35
N THR A 23 6.96 19.65 -6.23
CA THR A 23 6.32 18.77 -5.26
C THR A 23 6.75 19.14 -3.84
N ARG A 24 5.78 19.44 -2.97
CA ARG A 24 6.02 19.81 -1.55
C ARG A 24 5.92 18.62 -0.62
N GLN A 25 4.80 17.89 -0.71
CA GLN A 25 4.48 16.82 0.22
C GLN A 25 3.83 15.67 -0.53
N VAL A 26 4.19 14.47 -0.15
CA VAL A 26 3.60 13.23 -0.67
C VAL A 26 3.18 12.36 0.50
N VAL A 27 1.94 11.88 0.49
CA VAL A 27 1.38 11.03 1.53
C VAL A 27 0.67 9.84 0.90
N VAL A 28 0.95 8.64 1.39
CA VAL A 28 0.13 7.45 1.10
C VAL A 28 -0.75 7.18 2.31
N LEU A 29 -2.03 6.98 2.06
CA LEU A 29 -3.03 6.76 3.09
C LEU A 29 -3.98 5.61 2.70
N SER A 30 -4.61 5.02 3.70
CA SER A 30 -5.67 4.03 3.53
C SER A 30 -7.03 4.69 3.30
N ALA A 31 -8.02 3.91 2.88
CA ALA A 31 -9.37 4.38 2.62
C ALA A 31 -10.06 5.00 3.86
N ASP A 32 -9.67 4.59 5.05
CA ASP A 32 -10.15 5.15 6.33
C ASP A 32 -9.37 6.38 6.81
N GLY A 33 -8.45 6.90 5.99
CA GLY A 33 -7.72 8.13 6.27
C GLY A 33 -6.52 7.96 7.20
N LEU A 34 -6.00 6.75 7.35
CA LEU A 34 -4.78 6.50 8.12
C LEU A 34 -3.54 6.63 7.23
N ARG A 35 -2.58 7.41 7.69
CA ARG A 35 -1.30 7.58 7.01
C ARG A 35 -0.48 6.28 7.02
N MET A 36 -0.02 5.87 5.86
CA MET A 36 0.84 4.70 5.66
C MET A 36 2.31 5.07 5.47
N ALA A 37 2.57 6.14 4.68
CA ALA A 37 3.90 6.69 4.43
C ALA A 37 3.82 8.18 4.09
N GLN A 38 4.93 8.91 4.21
CA GLN A 38 5.00 10.34 3.89
C GLN A 38 6.39 10.76 3.45
N HIS A 39 6.44 11.85 2.68
CA HIS A 39 7.66 12.58 2.35
C HIS A 39 7.36 14.09 2.30
N GLY A 40 8.27 14.90 2.84
CA GLY A 40 8.17 16.37 2.80
C GLY A 40 7.22 16.98 3.84
N ALA A 41 6.51 16.19 4.64
CA ALA A 41 5.63 16.63 5.71
C ALA A 41 6.10 16.10 7.06
N ASP A 42 5.83 16.82 8.14
CA ASP A 42 5.88 16.25 9.48
C ASP A 42 4.68 15.31 9.71
N ALA A 43 4.75 14.48 10.76
CA ALA A 43 3.74 13.46 11.03
C ALA A 43 2.34 14.07 11.24
N ASP A 44 2.26 15.17 12.01
CA ASP A 44 0.97 15.80 12.34
C ASP A 44 0.31 16.42 11.09
N THR A 45 1.10 17.07 10.23
CA THR A 45 0.62 17.61 8.96
C THR A 45 0.15 16.51 8.02
N ALA A 46 0.90 15.42 7.92
CA ALA A 46 0.53 14.28 7.09
C ALA A 46 -0.74 13.58 7.61
N ASP A 47 -0.92 13.48 8.92
CA ASP A 47 -2.12 12.90 9.54
C ASP A 47 -3.36 13.78 9.31
N ARG A 48 -3.23 15.11 9.42
CA ARG A 48 -4.32 16.04 9.07
C ARG A 48 -4.70 15.95 7.59
N LEU A 49 -3.71 15.85 6.71
CA LEU A 49 -3.94 15.69 5.27
C LEU A 49 -4.64 14.36 4.97
N ALA A 50 -4.22 13.27 5.60
CA ALA A 50 -4.85 11.96 5.45
C ALA A 50 -6.32 11.97 5.90
N ALA A 51 -6.61 12.63 7.01
CA ALA A 51 -7.99 12.81 7.50
C ALA A 51 -8.86 13.63 6.52
N ALA A 52 -8.32 14.72 5.96
CA ALA A 52 -9.01 15.53 4.94
C ALA A 52 -9.30 14.71 3.67
N CYS A 53 -8.37 13.84 3.27
CA CYS A 53 -8.55 12.95 2.12
C CYS A 53 -9.72 11.96 2.30
N ALA A 54 -9.96 11.48 3.51
CA ALA A 54 -11.12 10.63 3.80
C ALA A 54 -12.44 11.36 3.52
N GLY A 55 -12.53 12.65 3.87
CA GLY A 55 -13.66 13.51 3.52
C GLY A 55 -13.84 13.67 2.00
N LEU A 56 -12.75 13.90 1.28
CA LEU A 56 -12.78 14.01 -0.19
C LEU A 56 -13.22 12.70 -0.86
N GLN A 57 -12.84 11.56 -0.33
CA GLN A 57 -13.28 10.26 -0.84
C GLN A 57 -14.79 10.10 -0.69
N SER A 58 -15.36 10.49 0.44
CA SER A 58 -16.81 10.44 0.68
C SER A 58 -17.57 11.34 -0.28
N LEU A 59 -17.10 12.57 -0.51
CA LEU A 59 -17.68 13.50 -1.48
C LEU A 59 -17.56 12.97 -2.91
N SER A 60 -16.42 12.40 -3.26
CA SER A 60 -16.18 11.82 -4.58
C SER A 60 -17.08 10.62 -4.84
N ALA A 61 -17.36 9.80 -3.85
CA ALA A 61 -18.30 8.68 -3.96
C ALA A 61 -19.73 9.17 -4.23
N ALA A 62 -20.16 10.24 -3.55
CA ALA A 62 -21.47 10.85 -3.80
C ALA A 62 -21.57 11.40 -5.23
N ILE A 63 -20.53 12.06 -5.74
CA ILE A 63 -20.49 12.57 -7.12
C ILE A 63 -20.48 11.40 -8.13
N ALA A 64 -19.73 10.34 -7.85
CA ALA A 64 -19.62 9.17 -8.72
C ALA A 64 -20.98 8.46 -8.91
N ALA A 65 -21.88 8.53 -7.93
CA ALA A 65 -23.22 7.97 -8.01
C ALA A 65 -24.10 8.64 -9.12
N GLU A 66 -23.76 9.86 -9.53
CA GLU A 66 -24.44 10.58 -10.63
C GLU A 66 -24.03 10.08 -12.02
N PHE A 67 -23.05 9.17 -12.11
CA PHE A 67 -22.57 8.59 -13.35
C PHE A 67 -23.09 7.15 -13.52
N PRO A 68 -24.22 6.91 -14.22
CA PRO A 68 -24.90 5.61 -14.25
C PRO A 68 -24.10 4.48 -14.92
N HIS A 69 -23.08 4.84 -15.71
CA HIS A 69 -22.21 3.87 -16.40
C HIS A 69 -20.81 3.78 -15.79
N GLY A 70 -20.58 4.47 -14.68
CA GLY A 70 -19.33 4.41 -13.92
C GLY A 70 -19.29 3.24 -12.94
N ASP A 71 -18.09 2.88 -12.52
CA ASP A 71 -17.86 1.88 -11.46
C ASP A 71 -18.00 2.46 -10.04
N GLY A 72 -18.44 3.72 -9.90
CA GLY A 72 -18.61 4.43 -8.62
C GLY A 72 -17.29 4.77 -7.92
N ARG A 73 -16.15 4.61 -8.58
CA ARG A 73 -14.84 4.80 -7.97
C ARG A 73 -14.20 6.13 -8.38
N MET A 74 -13.74 6.87 -7.39
CA MET A 74 -12.88 8.03 -7.62
C MET A 74 -11.52 7.55 -8.14
N ARG A 75 -11.05 8.14 -9.23
CA ARG A 75 -9.73 7.85 -9.81
C ARG A 75 -8.72 8.95 -9.50
N LEU A 76 -9.15 10.19 -9.65
CA LEU A 76 -8.32 11.38 -9.43
C LEU A 76 -9.18 12.55 -8.99
N VAL A 77 -8.74 13.26 -7.97
CA VAL A 77 -9.22 14.59 -7.59
C VAL A 77 -8.07 15.55 -7.75
N VAL A 78 -8.32 16.70 -8.36
CA VAL A 78 -7.38 17.82 -8.43
C VAL A 78 -8.08 19.05 -7.86
N ILE A 79 -7.42 19.71 -6.92
CA ILE A 79 -7.90 20.96 -6.34
C ILE A 79 -6.81 21.99 -6.54
N GLU A 80 -7.16 23.08 -7.22
CA GLU A 80 -6.32 24.26 -7.31
C GLU A 80 -6.66 25.19 -6.13
N ILE A 81 -5.65 25.60 -5.41
CA ILE A 81 -5.75 26.48 -4.26
C ILE A 81 -4.76 27.64 -4.49
N ASP A 82 -5.01 28.77 -3.87
CA ASP A 82 -4.03 29.86 -3.89
C ASP A 82 -2.68 29.40 -3.35
N GLY A 83 -1.65 29.47 -4.19
CA GLY A 83 -0.30 28.98 -3.91
C GLY A 83 0.01 27.55 -4.35
N GLY A 84 -0.93 26.80 -4.94
CA GLY A 84 -0.60 25.47 -5.48
C GLY A 84 -1.75 24.54 -5.78
N PHE A 85 -1.37 23.28 -5.95
CA PHE A 85 -2.28 22.20 -6.30
C PHE A 85 -2.26 21.10 -5.27
N PHE A 86 -3.43 20.51 -5.07
CA PHE A 86 -3.60 19.25 -4.36
C PHE A 86 -4.08 18.17 -5.32
N TYR A 87 -3.48 17.01 -5.27
CA TYR A 87 -3.84 15.83 -6.04
C TYR A 87 -4.15 14.66 -5.11
N LEU A 88 -5.22 13.92 -5.40
CA LEU A 88 -5.57 12.67 -4.71
C LEU A 88 -5.89 11.60 -5.75
N MET A 89 -5.13 10.52 -5.77
CA MET A 89 -5.29 9.44 -6.74
C MET A 89 -5.46 8.09 -6.04
N ALA A 90 -6.40 7.28 -6.50
CA ALA A 90 -6.56 5.91 -6.00
C ALA A 90 -5.36 5.05 -6.39
N ALA A 91 -4.80 4.32 -5.43
CA ALA A 91 -3.58 3.52 -5.59
C ALA A 91 -3.83 2.00 -5.52
N GLY A 92 -5.08 1.57 -5.66
CA GLY A 92 -5.46 0.16 -5.52
C GLY A 92 -5.35 -0.35 -4.08
N ALA A 93 -5.80 -1.58 -3.83
CA ALA A 93 -5.75 -2.23 -2.51
C ALA A 93 -6.29 -1.38 -1.35
N GLY A 94 -7.22 -0.45 -1.61
CA GLY A 94 -7.78 0.45 -0.61
C GLY A 94 -6.83 1.57 -0.16
N ALA A 95 -5.80 1.88 -0.95
CA ALA A 95 -4.87 2.97 -0.69
C ALA A 95 -5.07 4.15 -1.63
N TYR A 96 -4.56 5.31 -1.23
CA TYR A 96 -4.59 6.55 -1.98
C TYR A 96 -3.25 7.26 -1.89
N LEU A 97 -2.89 7.96 -2.97
CA LEU A 97 -1.72 8.81 -3.06
C LEU A 97 -2.17 10.26 -3.07
N ALA A 98 -1.76 11.05 -2.08
CA ALA A 98 -2.02 12.49 -1.97
C ALA A 98 -0.73 13.26 -2.21
N VAL A 99 -0.81 14.33 -3.00
CA VAL A 99 0.33 15.20 -3.32
C VAL A 99 -0.08 16.66 -3.16
N LEU A 100 0.73 17.43 -2.44
CA LEU A 100 0.72 18.89 -2.45
C LEU A 100 1.87 19.39 -3.30
N ALA A 101 1.58 20.33 -4.20
CA ALA A 101 2.55 20.89 -5.12
C ALA A 101 2.38 22.41 -5.25
N ASP A 102 3.47 23.08 -5.61
CA ASP A 102 3.47 24.53 -5.89
C ASP A 102 2.67 24.85 -7.17
N GLU A 103 2.25 26.11 -7.31
CA GLU A 103 1.51 26.59 -8.48
C GLU A 103 2.28 26.45 -9.80
N GLY A 104 3.62 26.42 -9.76
CA GLY A 104 4.50 26.25 -10.92
C GLY A 104 4.74 24.78 -11.32
N VAL A 105 4.07 23.80 -10.68
CA VAL A 105 4.24 22.40 -11.00
C VAL A 105 3.76 22.09 -12.42
N ASP A 106 4.49 21.23 -13.13
CA ASP A 106 4.00 20.66 -14.39
C ASP A 106 2.91 19.61 -14.09
N ALA A 107 1.64 20.01 -14.26
CA ALA A 107 0.49 19.18 -13.97
C ALA A 107 0.42 17.91 -14.84
N GLY A 108 0.90 17.99 -16.10
CA GLY A 108 0.97 16.83 -17.00
C GLY A 108 1.98 15.80 -16.51
N LEU A 109 3.18 16.26 -16.17
CA LEU A 109 4.22 15.41 -15.60
C LEU A 109 3.78 14.83 -14.25
N MET A 110 3.16 15.65 -13.37
CA MET A 110 2.63 15.17 -12.09
C MET A 110 1.64 14.04 -12.31
N GLY A 111 0.64 14.21 -13.16
CA GLY A 111 -0.36 13.19 -13.44
C GLY A 111 0.23 11.89 -13.99
N GLN A 112 1.25 11.97 -14.85
CA GLN A 112 1.96 10.80 -15.37
C GLN A 112 2.73 10.09 -14.25
N ARG A 113 3.52 10.81 -13.48
CA ARG A 113 4.33 10.23 -12.39
C ARG A 113 3.47 9.64 -11.27
N MET A 114 2.35 10.27 -10.96
CA MET A 114 1.40 9.70 -10.01
C MET A 114 0.79 8.39 -10.51
N ARG A 115 0.41 8.29 -11.80
CA ARG A 115 -0.10 7.02 -12.37
C ARG A 115 0.93 5.90 -12.28
N ASP A 116 2.19 6.17 -12.61
CA ASP A 116 3.27 5.18 -12.47
C ASP A 116 3.46 4.77 -10.99
N MET A 117 3.38 5.74 -10.09
CA MET A 117 3.56 5.51 -8.66
C MET A 117 2.42 4.67 -8.05
N VAL A 118 1.17 4.94 -8.41
CA VAL A 118 0.03 4.18 -7.85
C VAL A 118 0.04 2.71 -8.26
N LEU A 119 0.56 2.39 -9.44
CA LEU A 119 0.78 1.00 -9.86
C LEU A 119 1.81 0.31 -8.95
N ARG A 120 2.93 0.96 -8.70
CA ARG A 120 3.99 0.45 -7.81
C ARG A 120 3.52 0.29 -6.37
N ILE A 121 2.75 1.25 -5.85
CA ILE A 121 2.14 1.15 -4.52
C ILE A 121 1.17 -0.03 -4.46
N GLY A 122 0.30 -0.20 -5.45
CA GLY A 122 -0.62 -1.32 -5.53
C GLY A 122 0.10 -2.67 -5.51
N GLU A 123 1.14 -2.84 -6.31
CA GLU A 123 1.99 -4.04 -6.32
C GLU A 123 2.67 -4.28 -4.98
N HIS A 124 3.21 -3.22 -4.35
CA HIS A 124 3.87 -3.31 -3.06
C HIS A 124 2.92 -3.75 -1.93
N LEU A 125 1.68 -3.26 -1.95
CA LEU A 125 0.66 -3.59 -0.94
C LEU A 125 0.08 -4.99 -1.11
N THR A 126 -0.03 -5.49 -2.35
CA THR A 126 -0.59 -6.81 -2.67
C THR A 126 0.44 -7.92 -2.68
N SER A 127 1.74 -7.60 -2.78
CA SER A 127 2.80 -8.61 -2.74
C SER A 127 2.84 -9.30 -1.37
N PRO A 128 2.78 -10.64 -1.31
CA PRO A 128 2.99 -11.36 -0.06
C PRO A 128 4.38 -11.04 0.49
N PRO A 129 4.56 -11.02 1.82
CA PRO A 129 5.88 -10.87 2.41
C PRO A 129 6.77 -11.97 1.84
N ARG A 130 7.94 -11.60 1.28
CA ARG A 130 8.96 -12.57 0.93
C ARG A 130 9.34 -13.28 2.22
N VAL A 131 8.86 -14.48 2.40
CA VAL A 131 9.40 -15.41 3.39
C VAL A 131 10.84 -15.61 2.94
N GLY A 132 11.78 -15.12 3.73
CA GLY A 132 13.20 -15.28 3.45
C GLY A 132 13.46 -16.75 3.14
N ALA A 133 14.15 -17.04 2.05
CA ALA A 133 14.57 -18.37 1.64
C ALA A 133 15.65 -18.96 2.57
N ASP A 134 15.57 -18.65 3.86
CA ASP A 134 16.49 -19.08 4.94
C ASP A 134 15.76 -19.83 6.05
N ALA A 135 14.58 -20.37 5.77
CA ALA A 135 14.18 -21.56 6.51
C ALA A 135 14.90 -22.73 5.84
N GLY A 136 16.18 -22.90 6.18
CA GLY A 136 16.88 -24.14 5.91
C GLY A 136 15.97 -25.26 6.42
N ALA A 137 15.42 -26.05 5.49
CA ALA A 137 14.72 -27.25 5.84
C ALA A 137 15.67 -28.08 6.69
N ALA A 138 15.48 -28.04 8.00
CA ALA A 138 16.11 -29.02 8.86
C ALA A 138 15.69 -30.38 8.31
N PRO A 139 16.63 -31.25 7.91
CA PRO A 139 16.24 -32.58 7.49
C PRO A 139 15.48 -33.18 8.66
N TYR A 140 14.30 -33.62 8.40
CA TYR A 140 13.52 -34.43 9.34
C TYR A 140 14.38 -35.67 9.62
N ALA A 141 15.10 -35.66 10.72
CA ALA A 141 15.71 -36.87 11.25
C ALA A 141 14.53 -37.78 11.59
N GLY A 142 14.38 -38.83 10.78
CA GLY A 142 13.31 -39.80 11.00
C GLY A 142 13.31 -40.26 12.44
N VAL A 143 12.17 -40.05 13.10
CA VAL A 143 11.90 -40.70 14.39
C VAL A 143 11.86 -42.19 14.10
N PRO A 144 12.73 -43.04 14.71
CA PRO A 144 12.60 -44.47 14.60
C PRO A 144 11.26 -44.84 15.27
N GLY A 145 10.37 -45.36 14.49
CA GLY A 145 9.11 -45.92 15.03
C GLY A 145 9.40 -47.01 16.06
N PRO A 146 8.59 -47.15 17.11
CA PRO A 146 8.77 -48.23 18.07
C PRO A 146 8.62 -49.53 17.32
N GLY A 147 9.69 -50.33 17.38
CA GLY A 147 9.73 -51.67 16.81
C GLY A 147 8.57 -52.54 17.33
N GLY A 148 7.65 -52.87 16.45
CA GLY A 148 6.68 -53.89 16.74
C GLY A 148 7.37 -55.25 16.83
N GLY A 149 7.55 -55.74 18.03
CA GLY A 149 7.96 -57.13 18.25
C GLY A 149 6.85 -58.07 17.80
N PRO A 150 7.20 -59.28 17.34
CA PRO A 150 6.20 -60.21 16.87
C PRO A 150 5.34 -60.74 18.03
N LEU A 151 4.03 -60.62 17.87
CA LEU A 151 3.05 -61.31 18.72
C LEU A 151 3.22 -62.81 18.55
N ARG A 152 3.74 -63.51 19.56
CA ARG A 152 3.63 -64.95 19.67
C ARG A 152 2.22 -65.28 20.13
N LEU A 153 1.48 -65.90 19.25
CA LEU A 153 0.26 -66.60 19.60
C LEU A 153 0.64 -68.05 19.93
N ASP A 154 0.84 -68.34 21.19
CA ASP A 154 0.88 -69.72 21.69
C ASP A 154 -0.55 -70.11 21.99
N GLY A 155 -1.18 -70.76 20.99
CA GLY A 155 -2.42 -71.48 21.20
C GLY A 155 -2.13 -72.89 21.62
N THR A 156 -2.35 -73.14 22.91
CA THR A 156 -2.40 -74.52 23.37
C THR A 156 -3.86 -74.92 23.55
N VAL A 157 -4.31 -75.87 22.72
CA VAL A 157 -5.57 -76.52 22.84
C VAL A 157 -5.34 -77.82 23.59
N THR A 158 -6.10 -78.02 24.62
CA THR A 158 -6.49 -79.37 25.03
C THR A 158 -7.92 -79.37 25.40
#